data_356723bf569e7984bb6f3dcf19d16f24
#
_entry.id   356723bf569e7984bb6f3dcf19d16f24
#
_cell.length_a   1.000
_cell.length_b   1.000
_cell.length_c   1.000
_cell.angle_alpha   90.00
_cell.angle_beta   90.00
_cell.angle_gamma   90.00
#
_symmetry.space_group_name_H-M   'P 1'
#
loop_
_entity.id
_entity.type
_entity.pdbx_description
1 polymer ?
#
loop_
_entity_poly.entity_id
_entity_poly.type
_entity_poly.pdbx_seq_one_letter_code
_entity_poly.pdbx_strand_id
1 'polypeptide(L)'
;IDGYTINTTPQTVKIEYKDQTVTVQYESTTVENTRQKADVSVVKKDSDTENPLDGGKYTLYAGNDIKNYAGQVIVTKGTALETVTTGEDGKASYSVDLPISNGYYIQETQAPYAYIRNSKDVYSFNFNVLPETQAKASFSYTFVNDRTTAKIHIYKVDKESGKAVAQGDASLEGAVYGLYARNDIVHPD
;
A
#
# COMPACT_ATOMS: atom_id res chain seq x y z
N ILE A 1 -25.20 -0.04 16.97
CA ILE A 1 -24.26 -1.17 17.24
C ILE A 1 -22.91 -0.77 16.64
N ASP A 2 -21.86 -0.69 17.47
CA ASP A 2 -20.52 -0.31 17.02
C ASP A 2 -20.02 -1.17 15.86
N GLY A 3 -19.49 -0.52 14.82
CA GLY A 3 -18.99 -1.19 13.64
C GLY A 3 -20.03 -1.58 12.60
N TYR A 4 -21.27 -1.13 12.77
CA TYR A 4 -22.36 -1.34 11.81
C TYR A 4 -23.08 -0.03 11.48
N THR A 5 -23.69 0.04 10.30
CA THR A 5 -24.58 1.14 9.94
C THR A 5 -25.94 0.94 10.57
N ILE A 6 -26.63 2.06 10.84
CA ILE A 6 -28.02 2.01 11.29
C ILE A 6 -28.93 1.59 10.12
N ASN A 7 -29.88 0.71 10.42
CA ASN A 7 -30.97 0.38 9.49
C ASN A 7 -32.24 1.13 9.92
N THR A 8 -32.64 2.12 9.13
CA THR A 8 -33.82 2.96 9.38
C THR A 8 -35.06 2.48 8.65
N THR A 9 -35.00 1.33 7.96
CA THR A 9 -36.14 0.78 7.24
C THR A 9 -37.22 0.34 8.24
N PRO A 10 -38.44 0.91 8.16
CA PRO A 10 -39.53 0.49 9.02
C PRO A 10 -39.83 -1.00 8.84
N GLN A 11 -40.02 -1.69 9.97
CA GLN A 11 -40.43 -3.10 9.98
C GLN A 11 -41.92 -3.17 10.27
N THR A 12 -42.65 -4.01 9.51
CA THR A 12 -44.08 -4.21 9.70
C THR A 12 -44.31 -5.61 10.22
N VAL A 13 -45.01 -5.69 11.34
CA VAL A 13 -45.46 -6.95 11.93
C VAL A 13 -46.99 -6.96 11.89
N LYS A 14 -47.57 -8.03 11.35
CA LYS A 14 -49.03 -8.20 11.27
C LYS A 14 -49.52 -9.08 12.39
N ILE A 15 -50.36 -8.53 13.26
CA ILE A 15 -51.01 -9.27 14.30
C ILE A 15 -52.43 -9.58 13.85
N GLU A 16 -52.80 -10.85 13.79
CA GLU A 16 -54.11 -11.30 13.37
C GLU A 16 -54.83 -11.99 14.51
N TYR A 17 -56.12 -11.78 14.63
CA TYR A 17 -56.94 -12.52 15.55
C TYR A 17 -56.89 -14.03 15.21
N LYS A 18 -56.57 -14.88 16.16
CA LYS A 18 -56.49 -16.33 15.96
C LYS A 18 -57.78 -17.01 16.37
N ASP A 19 -58.16 -16.93 17.65
CA ASP A 19 -59.39 -17.42 18.22
C ASP A 19 -59.53 -16.96 19.70
N GLN A 20 -60.61 -17.36 20.37
CA GLN A 20 -60.87 -16.99 21.76
C GLN A 20 -59.99 -17.73 22.80
N THR A 21 -59.20 -18.70 22.38
CA THR A 21 -58.36 -19.52 23.26
C THR A 21 -56.89 -19.02 23.28
N VAL A 22 -56.48 -18.20 22.29
CA VAL A 22 -55.14 -17.66 22.18
C VAL A 22 -55.04 -16.38 23.00
N THR A 23 -54.35 -16.46 24.16
CA THR A 23 -54.13 -15.29 25.06
C THR A 23 -52.89 -14.46 24.70
N VAL A 24 -51.90 -15.05 24.03
CA VAL A 24 -50.66 -14.38 23.62
C VAL A 24 -50.31 -14.82 22.21
N GLN A 25 -50.04 -13.82 21.33
CA GLN A 25 -49.53 -14.05 19.98
C GLN A 25 -48.10 -13.55 19.90
N TYR A 26 -47.20 -14.38 19.37
CA TYR A 26 -45.80 -14.04 19.12
C TYR A 26 -45.60 -13.85 17.65
N GLU A 27 -45.10 -12.68 17.29
CA GLU A 27 -44.69 -12.36 15.93
C GLU A 27 -43.24 -11.90 15.96
N SER A 28 -42.50 -12.11 14.87
CA SER A 28 -41.09 -11.75 14.76
C SER A 28 -40.76 -11.13 13.41
N THR A 29 -39.74 -10.28 13.40
CA THR A 29 -39.14 -9.75 12.19
C THR A 29 -37.64 -9.79 12.34
N THR A 30 -36.94 -9.77 11.20
CA THR A 30 -35.47 -9.73 11.15
C THR A 30 -35.02 -8.34 10.70
N VAL A 31 -34.07 -7.77 11.44
CA VAL A 31 -33.43 -6.51 11.09
C VAL A 31 -31.97 -6.76 10.82
N GLU A 32 -31.48 -6.40 9.65
CA GLU A 32 -30.10 -6.56 9.23
C GLU A 32 -29.37 -5.22 9.23
N ASN A 33 -28.14 -5.20 9.74
CA ASN A 33 -27.25 -4.06 9.69
C ASN A 33 -26.03 -4.38 8.84
N THR A 34 -25.56 -3.39 8.06
CA THR A 34 -24.37 -3.52 7.23
C THR A 34 -23.13 -3.25 8.08
N ARG A 35 -22.17 -4.19 8.08
CA ARG A 35 -20.89 -4.00 8.76
C ARG A 35 -20.06 -2.91 8.05
N GLN A 36 -19.41 -2.05 8.84
CA GLN A 36 -18.47 -1.07 8.34
C GLN A 36 -17.20 -1.74 7.81
N LYS A 37 -16.67 -1.25 6.69
CA LYS A 37 -15.51 -1.80 5.98
C LYS A 37 -14.46 -0.73 5.70
N ALA A 38 -13.22 -1.18 5.45
CA ALA A 38 -12.11 -0.32 5.01
C ALA A 38 -11.72 -0.69 3.56
N ASP A 39 -11.64 0.32 2.70
CA ASP A 39 -11.01 0.21 1.39
C ASP A 39 -9.57 0.76 1.53
N VAL A 40 -8.56 -0.06 1.22
CA VAL A 40 -7.14 0.28 1.39
C VAL A 40 -6.41 0.18 0.06
N SER A 41 -5.62 1.18 -0.28
CA SER A 41 -4.87 1.22 -1.54
C SER A 41 -3.52 1.91 -1.38
N VAL A 42 -2.63 1.63 -2.33
CA VAL A 42 -1.34 2.29 -2.48
C VAL A 42 -1.20 2.86 -3.88
N VAL A 43 -0.45 3.95 -3.99
CA VAL A 43 0.00 4.54 -5.26
C VAL A 43 1.52 4.56 -5.22
N LYS A 44 2.16 4.15 -6.31
CA LYS A 44 3.61 4.14 -6.47
C LYS A 44 4.03 5.10 -7.56
N LYS A 45 5.02 5.96 -7.26
CA LYS A 45 5.55 6.95 -8.19
C LYS A 45 7.08 7.04 -8.15
N ASP A 46 7.64 7.51 -9.26
CA ASP A 46 9.01 7.98 -9.34
C ASP A 46 9.17 9.28 -8.54
N SER A 47 10.26 9.44 -7.79
CA SER A 47 10.49 10.60 -6.94
C SER A 47 10.79 11.89 -7.72
N ASP A 48 11.34 11.77 -8.93
CA ASP A 48 11.76 12.91 -9.77
C ASP A 48 10.69 13.32 -10.78
N THR A 49 10.09 12.34 -11.47
CA THR A 49 9.15 12.58 -12.57
C THR A 49 7.69 12.51 -12.15
N GLU A 50 7.39 11.96 -10.96
CA GLU A 50 6.06 11.64 -10.47
C GLU A 50 5.27 10.65 -11.34
N ASN A 51 5.92 10.02 -12.32
CA ASN A 51 5.30 8.99 -13.14
C ASN A 51 4.91 7.77 -12.31
N PRO A 52 3.80 7.08 -12.65
CA PRO A 52 3.42 5.85 -11.99
C PRO A 52 4.45 4.75 -12.23
N LEU A 53 4.64 3.86 -11.25
CA LEU A 53 5.58 2.75 -11.33
C LEU A 53 4.87 1.42 -11.04
N ASP A 54 5.04 0.45 -11.94
CA ASP A 54 4.56 -0.91 -11.78
C ASP A 54 5.57 -1.80 -11.03
N GLY A 55 5.13 -2.99 -10.62
CA GLY A 55 5.99 -4.04 -10.04
C GLY A 55 6.45 -3.81 -8.61
N GLY A 56 6.08 -2.68 -7.96
CA GLY A 56 6.32 -2.46 -6.54
C GLY A 56 5.43 -3.37 -5.68
N LYS A 57 6.01 -4.08 -4.69
CA LYS A 57 5.23 -4.92 -3.76
C LYS A 57 5.08 -4.28 -2.40
N TYR A 58 3.86 -4.28 -1.92
CA TYR A 58 3.43 -3.66 -0.66
C TYR A 58 2.70 -4.65 0.21
N THR A 59 3.18 -4.86 1.43
CA THR A 59 2.53 -5.75 2.40
C THR A 59 1.83 -4.93 3.48
N LEU A 60 0.56 -5.25 3.71
CA LEU A 60 -0.25 -4.75 4.81
C LEU A 60 -0.09 -5.65 6.02
N TYR A 61 0.15 -5.05 7.17
CA TYR A 61 0.42 -5.75 8.43
C TYR A 61 -0.54 -5.30 9.54
N ALA A 62 -0.79 -6.19 10.49
CA ALA A 62 -1.37 -5.83 11.77
C ALA A 62 -0.35 -5.06 12.62
N GLY A 63 -0.62 -3.80 12.94
CA GLY A 63 0.24 -2.94 13.76
C GLY A 63 0.14 -3.23 15.26
N ASN A 64 -0.98 -3.84 15.69
CA ASN A 64 -1.25 -4.27 17.05
C ASN A 64 -1.95 -5.64 17.03
N ASP A 65 -2.06 -6.29 18.19
CA ASP A 65 -2.91 -7.47 18.33
C ASP A 65 -4.36 -7.10 18.04
N ILE A 66 -4.99 -7.81 17.11
CA ILE A 66 -6.40 -7.66 16.78
C ILE A 66 -7.18 -8.67 17.61
N LYS A 67 -8.18 -8.18 18.35
CA LYS A 67 -8.99 -9.00 19.25
C LYS A 67 -10.43 -9.09 18.77
N ASN A 68 -11.07 -10.22 19.04
CA ASN A 68 -12.52 -10.36 18.86
C ASN A 68 -13.26 -9.69 20.05
N TYR A 69 -14.60 -9.70 19.98
CA TYR A 69 -15.46 -9.11 21.02
C TYR A 69 -15.23 -9.75 22.42
N ALA A 70 -14.82 -11.01 22.48
CA ALA A 70 -14.50 -11.70 23.74
C ALA A 70 -13.09 -11.38 24.28
N GLY A 71 -12.34 -10.48 23.63
CA GLY A 71 -10.98 -10.08 24.03
C GLY A 71 -9.88 -11.05 23.62
N GLN A 72 -10.20 -12.12 22.88
CA GLN A 72 -9.22 -13.09 22.41
C GLN A 72 -8.48 -12.51 21.20
N VAL A 73 -7.15 -12.69 21.15
CA VAL A 73 -6.33 -12.30 20.00
C VAL A 73 -6.63 -13.23 18.84
N ILE A 74 -7.11 -12.65 17.72
CA ILE A 74 -7.41 -13.37 16.48
C ILE A 74 -6.32 -13.14 15.41
N VAL A 75 -5.57 -12.02 15.50
CA VAL A 75 -4.39 -11.74 14.69
C VAL A 75 -3.34 -11.09 15.58
N THR A 76 -2.13 -11.63 15.59
CA THR A 76 -1.02 -11.06 16.39
C THR A 76 -0.38 -9.88 15.68
N LYS A 77 0.14 -8.93 16.45
CA LYS A 77 0.94 -7.82 15.96
C LYS A 77 2.06 -8.31 15.03
N GLY A 78 2.27 -7.61 13.92
CA GLY A 78 3.28 -7.92 12.92
C GLY A 78 2.90 -8.99 11.91
N THR A 79 1.69 -9.59 12.01
CA THR A 79 1.21 -10.54 11.01
C THR A 79 1.00 -9.84 9.67
N ALA A 80 1.57 -10.40 8.59
CA ALA A 80 1.28 -10.00 7.23
C ALA A 80 -0.14 -10.44 6.85
N LEU A 81 -0.98 -9.49 6.43
CA LEU A 81 -2.39 -9.74 6.09
C LEU A 81 -2.56 -10.00 4.59
N GLU A 82 -1.96 -9.15 3.77
CA GLU A 82 -2.00 -9.28 2.31
C GLU A 82 -0.81 -8.55 1.69
N THR A 83 -0.34 -9.04 0.53
CA THR A 83 0.68 -8.38 -0.29
C THR A 83 0.10 -8.11 -1.68
N VAL A 84 0.20 -6.87 -2.14
CA VAL A 84 -0.24 -6.43 -3.45
C VAL A 84 0.93 -5.94 -4.29
N THR A 85 0.76 -5.95 -5.62
CA THR A 85 1.76 -5.45 -6.57
C THR A 85 1.13 -4.32 -7.38
N THR A 86 1.84 -3.20 -7.56
CA THR A 86 1.36 -2.07 -8.37
C THR A 86 1.34 -2.44 -9.85
N GLY A 87 0.27 -2.01 -10.54
CA GLY A 87 0.12 -2.13 -11.99
C GLY A 87 0.73 -0.96 -12.75
N GLU A 88 0.54 -0.93 -14.07
CA GLU A 88 1.06 0.13 -14.97
C GLU A 88 0.61 1.55 -14.58
N ASP A 89 -0.54 1.68 -13.92
CA ASP A 89 -1.04 2.95 -13.39
C ASP A 89 -0.45 3.31 -12.02
N GLY A 90 0.52 2.53 -11.54
CA GLY A 90 1.17 2.69 -10.25
C GLY A 90 0.27 2.36 -9.05
N LYS A 91 -0.90 1.75 -9.24
CA LYS A 91 -1.86 1.52 -8.17
C LYS A 91 -1.97 0.04 -7.80
N ALA A 92 -2.28 -0.19 -6.53
CA ALA A 92 -2.72 -1.49 -6.04
C ALA A 92 -3.72 -1.32 -4.89
N SER A 93 -4.71 -2.22 -4.81
CA SER A 93 -5.74 -2.23 -3.77
C SER A 93 -5.74 -3.56 -3.04
N TYR A 94 -5.98 -3.51 -1.73
CA TYR A 94 -6.09 -4.69 -0.89
C TYR A 94 -7.52 -5.23 -0.93
N SER A 95 -7.64 -6.55 -0.91
CA SER A 95 -8.92 -7.28 -0.90
C SER A 95 -9.29 -7.80 0.48
N VAL A 96 -8.33 -7.87 1.38
CA VAL A 96 -8.53 -8.37 2.74
C VAL A 96 -9.57 -7.55 3.50
N ASP A 97 -10.53 -8.24 4.13
CA ASP A 97 -11.56 -7.62 4.93
C ASP A 97 -11.03 -7.33 6.34
N LEU A 98 -10.71 -6.06 6.61
CA LEU A 98 -10.07 -5.66 7.85
C LEU A 98 -11.08 -5.57 9.02
N PRO A 99 -10.78 -6.16 10.16
CA PRO A 99 -11.47 -5.87 11.42
C PRO A 99 -11.26 -4.40 11.85
N ILE A 100 -12.25 -3.83 12.56
CA ILE A 100 -12.05 -2.54 13.24
C ILE A 100 -10.96 -2.74 14.29
N SER A 101 -9.87 -1.97 14.20
CA SER A 101 -8.72 -2.06 15.10
C SER A 101 -7.83 -0.81 15.02
N ASN A 102 -7.15 -0.54 16.13
CA ASN A 102 -6.13 0.50 16.20
C ASN A 102 -4.79 -0.04 15.74
N GLY A 103 -4.38 0.33 14.56
CA GLY A 103 -3.03 0.06 14.07
C GLY A 103 -2.97 -0.99 12.99
N TYR A 104 -2.87 -0.49 11.78
CA TYR A 104 -2.41 -1.18 10.60
C TYR A 104 -1.23 -0.41 10.02
N TYR A 105 -0.36 -1.09 9.28
CA TYR A 105 0.66 -0.39 8.51
C TYR A 105 0.95 -1.10 7.19
N ILE A 106 1.37 -0.31 6.21
CA ILE A 106 1.80 -0.77 4.91
C ILE A 106 3.27 -0.43 4.74
N GLN A 107 4.04 -1.38 4.24
CA GLN A 107 5.45 -1.22 3.95
C GLN A 107 5.79 -1.80 2.57
N GLU A 108 6.67 -1.11 1.84
CA GLU A 108 7.25 -1.65 0.63
C GLU A 108 8.15 -2.85 0.96
N THR A 109 7.86 -4.01 0.36
CA THR A 109 8.65 -5.24 0.52
C THR A 109 9.56 -5.50 -0.66
N GLN A 110 9.21 -4.95 -1.84
CA GLN A 110 10.03 -4.99 -3.05
C GLN A 110 9.83 -3.70 -3.84
N ALA A 111 10.93 -3.01 -4.20
CA ALA A 111 10.88 -1.87 -5.11
C ALA A 111 10.61 -2.31 -6.55
N PRO A 112 10.07 -1.43 -7.42
CA PRO A 112 10.07 -1.60 -8.86
C PRO A 112 11.47 -1.87 -9.42
N TYR A 113 11.53 -2.46 -10.61
CA TYR A 113 12.81 -2.69 -11.29
C TYR A 113 13.61 -1.38 -11.48
N ALA A 114 14.90 -1.42 -11.20
CA ALA A 114 15.84 -0.29 -11.26
C ALA A 114 15.61 0.86 -10.25
N TYR A 115 14.76 0.63 -9.23
CA TYR A 115 14.52 1.58 -8.15
C TYR A 115 15.09 1.09 -6.81
N ILE A 116 15.34 2.04 -5.91
CA ILE A 116 15.87 1.78 -4.57
C ILE A 116 14.69 1.66 -3.60
N ARG A 117 14.59 0.53 -2.89
CA ARG A 117 13.56 0.36 -1.87
C ARG A 117 13.75 1.32 -0.71
N ASN A 118 12.70 2.08 -0.35
CA ASN A 118 12.67 2.91 0.84
C ASN A 118 12.02 2.16 2.01
N SER A 119 12.83 1.42 2.78
CA SER A 119 12.34 0.64 3.92
C SER A 119 11.91 1.48 5.14
N LYS A 120 12.19 2.79 5.12
CA LYS A 120 11.80 3.71 6.19
C LYS A 120 10.45 4.35 5.94
N ASP A 121 9.97 4.32 4.70
CA ASP A 121 8.66 4.84 4.33
C ASP A 121 7.60 3.79 4.68
N VAL A 122 6.83 4.08 5.71
CA VAL A 122 5.78 3.20 6.26
C VAL A 122 4.52 4.02 6.45
N TYR A 123 3.43 3.61 5.81
CA TYR A 123 2.13 4.21 6.03
C TYR A 123 1.38 3.49 7.13
N SER A 124 1.07 4.19 8.22
CA SER A 124 0.31 3.66 9.36
C SER A 124 -1.06 4.31 9.46
N PHE A 125 -2.10 3.53 9.75
CA PHE A 125 -3.47 4.03 9.91
C PHE A 125 -4.25 3.22 10.96
N ASN A 126 -5.36 3.81 11.41
CA ASN A 126 -6.31 3.18 12.33
C ASN A 126 -7.66 3.05 11.64
N PHE A 127 -8.24 1.86 11.65
CA PHE A 127 -9.62 1.65 11.24
C PHE A 127 -10.51 1.61 12.48
N ASN A 128 -10.99 2.78 12.88
CA ASN A 128 -11.88 2.94 14.03
C ASN A 128 -13.35 2.78 13.62
N VAL A 129 -14.24 2.64 14.61
CA VAL A 129 -15.69 2.73 14.41
C VAL A 129 -16.04 4.04 13.71
N LEU A 130 -16.79 3.95 12.63
CA LEU A 130 -17.26 5.10 11.85
C LEU A 130 -18.63 5.57 12.37
N PRO A 131 -19.08 6.78 11.98
CA PRO A 131 -20.46 7.20 12.20
C PRO A 131 -21.46 6.15 11.67
N GLU A 132 -22.59 5.96 12.34
CA GLU A 132 -23.62 4.96 12.01
C GLU A 132 -24.19 5.06 10.59
N THR A 133 -24.04 6.22 9.93
CA THR A 133 -24.46 6.47 8.55
C THR A 133 -23.39 6.17 7.51
N GLN A 134 -22.16 5.84 7.95
CA GLN A 134 -21.01 5.61 7.07
C GLN A 134 -20.65 4.12 7.04
N ALA A 135 -20.77 3.50 5.87
CA ALA A 135 -20.48 2.07 5.69
C ALA A 135 -19.01 1.77 5.41
N LYS A 136 -18.23 2.79 4.92
CA LYS A 136 -16.85 2.57 4.48
C LYS A 136 -15.92 3.70 4.90
N ALA A 137 -14.67 3.33 5.24
CA ALA A 137 -13.53 4.23 5.31
C ALA A 137 -12.56 3.94 4.15
N SER A 138 -11.86 4.98 3.66
CA SER A 138 -10.84 4.81 2.61
C SER A 138 -9.49 5.27 3.11
N PHE A 139 -8.47 4.43 2.92
CA PHE A 139 -7.09 4.69 3.27
C PHE A 139 -6.22 4.53 2.02
N SER A 140 -5.50 5.58 1.64
CA SER A 140 -4.61 5.57 0.49
C SER A 140 -3.32 6.31 0.81
N TYR A 141 -2.21 5.80 0.31
CA TYR A 141 -0.91 6.45 0.49
C TYR A 141 -0.07 6.35 -0.78
N THR A 142 0.68 7.42 -1.08
CA THR A 142 1.60 7.46 -2.20
C THR A 142 3.03 7.22 -1.70
N PHE A 143 3.62 6.13 -2.16
CA PHE A 143 5.03 5.82 -1.96
C PHE A 143 5.85 6.32 -3.15
N VAL A 144 7.04 6.84 -2.89
CA VAL A 144 8.00 7.27 -3.93
C VAL A 144 9.30 6.51 -3.78
N ASN A 145 9.98 6.22 -4.90
CA ASN A 145 11.34 5.67 -4.89
C ASN A 145 12.25 6.44 -5.81
N ASP A 146 13.52 6.49 -5.42
CA ASP A 146 14.61 7.02 -6.22
C ASP A 146 15.13 5.95 -7.18
N ARG A 147 15.54 6.38 -8.38
CA ARG A 147 16.18 5.50 -9.35
C ARG A 147 17.55 5.06 -8.89
N THR A 148 17.95 3.87 -9.26
CA THR A 148 19.34 3.44 -9.17
C THR A 148 20.17 4.22 -10.20
N THR A 149 21.19 4.94 -9.73
CA THR A 149 22.08 5.73 -10.57
C THR A 149 23.49 5.14 -10.58
N ALA A 150 24.22 5.37 -11.68
CA ALA A 150 25.62 5.00 -11.81
C ALA A 150 26.46 6.25 -12.07
N LYS A 151 27.67 6.28 -11.53
CA LYS A 151 28.69 7.29 -11.83
C LYS A 151 29.84 6.64 -12.57
N ILE A 152 30.26 7.26 -13.66
CA ILE A 152 31.39 6.80 -14.47
C ILE A 152 32.54 7.78 -14.27
N HIS A 153 33.70 7.26 -13.85
CA HIS A 153 34.94 8.03 -13.75
C HIS A 153 35.89 7.53 -14.84
N ILE A 154 36.46 8.46 -15.61
CA ILE A 154 37.46 8.17 -16.64
C ILE A 154 38.78 8.78 -16.19
N TYR A 155 39.81 7.95 -16.14
CA TYR A 155 41.17 8.39 -15.82
C TYR A 155 42.03 8.31 -17.09
N LYS A 156 42.60 9.44 -17.51
CA LYS A 156 43.59 9.48 -18.59
C LYS A 156 44.96 9.19 -18.01
N VAL A 157 45.63 8.20 -18.56
CA VAL A 157 46.99 7.83 -18.16
C VAL A 157 47.89 7.73 -19.38
N ASP A 158 49.17 7.94 -19.20
CA ASP A 158 50.22 7.64 -20.19
C ASP A 158 50.31 6.11 -20.35
N LYS A 159 50.37 5.63 -21.58
CA LYS A 159 50.36 4.18 -21.87
C LYS A 159 51.60 3.47 -21.41
N GLU A 160 52.77 4.14 -21.50
CA GLU A 160 54.06 3.51 -21.17
C GLU A 160 54.32 3.49 -19.65
N SER A 161 54.06 4.62 -18.98
CA SER A 161 54.29 4.74 -17.55
C SER A 161 53.10 4.24 -16.71
N GLY A 162 51.90 4.14 -17.26
CA GLY A 162 50.70 3.86 -16.53
C GLY A 162 50.23 4.94 -15.55
N LYS A 163 50.88 6.10 -15.55
CA LYS A 163 50.64 7.21 -14.62
C LYS A 163 49.79 8.32 -15.26
N ALA A 164 49.08 9.08 -14.40
CA ALA A 164 48.34 10.26 -14.80
C ALA A 164 49.23 11.49 -14.98
N VAL A 165 50.49 11.29 -15.45
CA VAL A 165 51.50 12.32 -15.72
C VAL A 165 52.04 12.07 -17.11
N ALA A 166 52.06 13.11 -17.92
CA ALA A 166 52.65 13.07 -19.26
C ALA A 166 54.18 12.99 -19.20
N GLN A 167 54.81 12.48 -20.26
CA GLN A 167 56.25 12.40 -20.41
C GLN A 167 56.74 13.58 -21.28
N GLY A 168 57.88 14.20 -20.84
CA GLY A 168 58.46 15.33 -21.57
C GLY A 168 57.50 16.51 -21.71
N ASP A 169 57.48 17.12 -22.89
CA ASP A 169 56.62 18.30 -23.23
C ASP A 169 55.19 17.88 -23.64
N ALA A 170 54.83 16.59 -23.53
CA ALA A 170 53.48 16.12 -23.85
C ALA A 170 52.48 16.53 -22.76
N SER A 171 51.17 16.50 -23.09
CA SER A 171 50.07 16.75 -22.16
C SER A 171 49.05 15.64 -22.21
N LEU A 172 48.49 15.27 -21.06
CA LEU A 172 47.30 14.42 -20.93
C LEU A 172 46.02 15.26 -20.78
N GLU A 173 46.19 16.58 -20.63
CA GLU A 173 45.08 17.52 -20.47
C GLU A 173 44.39 17.75 -21.83
N GLY A 174 43.10 18.08 -21.79
CA GLY A 174 42.30 18.38 -22.98
C GLY A 174 41.76 17.15 -23.74
N ALA A 175 41.97 15.92 -23.24
CA ALA A 175 41.38 14.72 -23.83
C ALA A 175 39.86 14.73 -23.69
N VAL A 176 39.13 14.61 -24.81
CA VAL A 176 37.66 14.60 -24.86
C VAL A 176 37.18 13.14 -25.00
N TYR A 177 36.19 12.79 -24.23
CA TYR A 177 35.57 11.47 -24.25
C TYR A 177 34.08 11.60 -24.48
N GLY A 178 33.50 10.79 -25.37
CA GLY A 178 32.07 10.65 -25.55
C GLY A 178 31.56 9.37 -24.88
N LEU A 179 30.46 9.47 -24.15
CA LEU A 179 29.71 8.31 -23.66
C LEU A 179 28.60 8.03 -24.69
N TYR A 180 28.55 6.80 -25.18
CA TYR A 180 27.55 6.36 -26.16
C TYR A 180 26.81 5.15 -25.64
N ALA A 181 25.49 5.12 -25.89
CA ALA A 181 24.69 3.93 -25.66
C ALA A 181 25.09 2.84 -26.67
N ARG A 182 25.37 1.63 -26.18
CA ARG A 182 25.65 0.48 -27.04
C ARG A 182 24.38 -0.14 -27.63
N ASN A 183 23.30 -0.11 -26.88
CA ASN A 183 21.97 -0.60 -27.26
C ASN A 183 20.95 0.50 -26.98
N ASP A 184 19.73 0.30 -27.46
CA ASP A 184 18.63 1.21 -27.11
C ASP A 184 18.44 1.23 -25.60
N ILE A 185 18.29 2.43 -25.05
CA ILE A 185 17.99 2.63 -23.64
C ILE A 185 16.47 2.65 -23.52
N VAL A 186 15.94 1.61 -22.84
CA VAL A 186 14.52 1.54 -22.51
C VAL A 186 14.36 2.02 -21.09
N HIS A 187 13.52 3.03 -20.90
CA HIS A 187 13.18 3.54 -19.59
C HIS A 187 12.25 2.53 -18.89
N PRO A 188 12.40 2.24 -17.60
CA PRO A 188 11.58 1.26 -16.88
C PRO A 188 10.15 1.74 -16.58
N ASP A 189 9.79 3.01 -16.82
CA ASP A 189 8.47 3.64 -16.62
C ASP A 189 7.83 4.13 -17.92
#